data_a747d9a65c2a6cfde7c4cff6432731b4
#
_entry.id   a747d9a65c2a6cfde7c4cff6432731b4
#
_cell.length_a   1.000
_cell.length_b   1.000
_cell.length_c   1.000
_cell.angle_alpha   90.00
_cell.angle_beta   90.00
_cell.angle_gamma   90.00
#
_symmetry.space_group_name_H-M   'P 1'
#
loop_
_entity.id
_entity.type
_entity.pdbx_description
1 polymer ?
#
loop_
_entity_poly.entity_id
_entity_poly.type
_entity_poly.pdbx_seq_one_letter_code
_entity_poly.pdbx_strand_id
1 'polypeptide(L)'
;MLKELLYQGVDWIAVVHEQIIHLNDHFEGTLSDKELHFIVIGVLGLLLVFLIHPLFLHLARTEHVMVITWFYVFTLILVITFAIEIGQRVTKTGDMEFVDIVFGVGGFIALFAVFALIRGAIRGISHLVRQRRKEKNLPPQNRRRTPGRRSVIAE
;
A
#
# COMPACT_ATOMS: atom_id res chain seq x y z
N MET A 1 22.74 -5.98 -9.25
CA MET A 1 21.56 -5.22 -9.67
C MET A 1 20.79 -4.59 -8.49
N LEU A 2 20.24 -5.36 -7.51
CA LEU A 2 19.54 -4.76 -6.36
C LEU A 2 20.46 -3.94 -5.45
N LYS A 3 21.66 -4.44 -5.13
CA LYS A 3 22.66 -3.72 -4.34
C LYS A 3 23.08 -2.40 -5.01
N GLU A 4 23.26 -2.39 -6.32
CA GLU A 4 23.63 -1.19 -7.09
C GLU A 4 22.53 -0.14 -7.06
N LEU A 5 21.26 -0.54 -7.21
CA LEU A 5 20.12 0.39 -7.09
C LEU A 5 20.04 1.04 -5.71
N LEU A 6 20.38 0.29 -4.66
CA LEU A 6 20.43 0.80 -3.30
C LEU A 6 21.55 1.77 -3.06
N TYR A 7 22.76 1.43 -3.52
CA TYR A 7 23.90 2.35 -3.44
C TYR A 7 23.59 3.64 -4.22
N GLN A 8 23.00 3.54 -5.41
CA GLN A 8 22.54 4.72 -6.14
C GLN A 8 21.50 5.54 -5.35
N GLY A 9 20.58 4.87 -4.64
CA GLY A 9 19.61 5.56 -3.78
C GLY A 9 20.29 6.28 -2.60
N VAL A 10 21.25 5.63 -1.95
CA VAL A 10 22.02 6.23 -0.85
C VAL A 10 22.88 7.39 -1.35
N ASP A 11 23.54 7.23 -2.50
CA ASP A 11 24.35 8.28 -3.11
C ASP A 11 23.48 9.50 -3.50
N TRP A 12 22.28 9.25 -4.01
CA TRP A 12 21.33 10.33 -4.32
C TRP A 12 20.91 11.11 -3.05
N ILE A 13 20.62 10.39 -1.97
CA ILE A 13 20.31 11.02 -0.68
C ILE A 13 21.49 11.82 -0.16
N ALA A 14 22.71 11.29 -0.27
CA ALA A 14 23.92 11.99 0.13
C ALA A 14 24.15 13.27 -0.68
N VAL A 15 23.96 13.21 -2.00
CA VAL A 15 24.06 14.38 -2.89
C VAL A 15 23.02 15.45 -2.54
N VAL A 16 21.77 15.06 -2.29
CA VAL A 16 20.71 16.00 -1.89
C VAL A 16 21.03 16.63 -0.53
N HIS A 17 21.51 15.85 0.43
CA HIS A 17 21.93 16.34 1.74
C HIS A 17 23.09 17.35 1.62
N GLU A 18 24.11 17.05 0.83
CA GLU A 18 25.24 17.95 0.57
C GLU A 18 24.80 19.26 -0.09
N GLN A 19 23.88 19.20 -1.06
CA GLN A 19 23.31 20.40 -1.68
C GLN A 19 22.55 21.29 -0.67
N ILE A 20 21.82 20.68 0.28
CA ILE A 20 21.11 21.40 1.33
C ILE A 20 22.08 22.10 2.28
N ILE A 21 23.17 21.42 2.63
CA ILE A 21 24.25 22.02 3.48
C ILE A 21 24.90 23.19 2.74
N HIS A 22 25.27 23.00 1.47
CA HIS A 22 25.86 24.08 0.66
C HIS A 22 24.93 25.30 0.50
N LEU A 23 23.63 25.07 0.38
CA LEU A 23 22.65 26.15 0.39
C LEU A 23 22.66 26.92 1.72
N ASN A 24 22.70 26.21 2.85
CA ASN A 24 22.78 26.84 4.17
C ASN A 24 24.08 27.66 4.34
N ASP A 25 25.21 27.12 3.89
CA ASP A 25 26.51 27.81 3.94
C ASP A 25 26.53 29.05 3.06
N HIS A 26 25.84 29.01 1.91
CA HIS A 26 25.72 30.16 1.02
C HIS A 26 24.84 31.30 1.61
N PHE A 27 23.92 30.97 2.50
CA PHE A 27 23.10 31.94 3.27
C PHE A 27 23.70 32.29 4.62
N GLU A 28 25.06 32.31 4.74
CA GLU A 28 25.82 32.68 5.95
C GLU A 28 25.66 31.73 7.15
N GLY A 29 25.28 30.47 6.91
CA GLY A 29 25.24 29.44 7.96
C GLY A 29 24.34 29.79 9.16
N THR A 30 23.22 30.49 8.92
CA THR A 30 22.35 31.03 9.98
C THR A 30 21.60 29.95 10.76
N LEU A 31 21.50 28.73 10.16
CA LEU A 31 20.78 27.60 10.74
C LEU A 31 21.77 26.57 11.28
N SER A 32 21.55 26.11 12.49
CA SER A 32 22.24 24.95 13.04
C SER A 32 21.80 23.68 12.31
N ASP A 33 22.64 22.65 12.34
CA ASP A 33 22.34 21.33 11.75
C ASP A 33 20.97 20.78 12.22
N LYS A 34 20.62 20.97 13.48
CA LYS A 34 19.33 20.55 14.06
C LYS A 34 18.15 21.33 13.49
N GLU A 35 18.30 22.63 13.28
CA GLU A 35 17.25 23.47 12.68
C GLU A 35 17.07 23.14 11.21
N LEU A 36 18.16 22.87 10.51
CA LEU A 36 18.13 22.42 9.12
C LEU A 36 17.39 21.08 8.99
N HIS A 37 17.71 20.09 9.81
CA HIS A 37 16.98 18.83 9.87
C HIS A 37 15.50 19.01 10.18
N PHE A 38 15.16 19.86 11.16
CA PHE A 38 13.78 20.15 11.52
C PHE A 38 12.98 20.70 10.32
N ILE A 39 13.55 21.67 9.60
CA ILE A 39 12.89 22.30 8.46
C ILE A 39 12.76 21.30 7.30
N VAL A 40 13.86 20.63 6.93
CA VAL A 40 13.89 19.71 5.78
C VAL A 40 12.94 18.53 5.99
N ILE A 41 13.01 17.88 7.14
CA ILE A 41 12.14 16.73 7.44
C ILE A 41 10.69 17.19 7.63
N GLY A 42 10.46 18.36 8.25
CA GLY A 42 9.12 18.93 8.39
C GLY A 42 8.45 19.22 7.06
N VAL A 43 9.17 19.89 6.14
CA VAL A 43 8.67 20.21 4.80
C VAL A 43 8.45 18.92 3.99
N LEU A 44 9.40 17.99 4.02
CA LEU A 44 9.26 16.70 3.35
C LEU A 44 8.04 15.92 3.86
N GLY A 45 7.87 15.88 5.19
CA GLY A 45 6.71 15.22 5.81
C GLY A 45 5.40 15.84 5.36
N LEU A 46 5.32 17.18 5.32
CA LEU A 46 4.13 17.88 4.87
C LEU A 46 3.82 17.62 3.38
N LEU A 47 4.84 17.63 2.52
CA LEU A 47 4.69 17.28 1.10
C LEU A 47 4.18 15.85 0.92
N LEU A 48 4.69 14.90 1.69
CA LEU A 48 4.21 13.52 1.68
C LEU A 48 2.74 13.43 2.13
N VAL A 49 2.33 14.19 3.14
CA VAL A 49 0.91 14.24 3.55
C VAL A 49 0.04 14.76 2.42
N PHE A 50 0.42 15.84 1.74
CA PHE A 50 -0.35 16.38 0.62
C PHE A 50 -0.45 15.39 -0.56
N LEU A 51 0.59 14.59 -0.79
CA LEU A 51 0.60 13.59 -1.86
C LEU A 51 -0.21 12.34 -1.49
N ILE A 52 -0.03 11.84 -0.26
CA ILE A 52 -0.60 10.54 0.17
C ILE A 52 -2.06 10.70 0.60
N HIS A 53 -2.43 11.82 1.23
CA HIS A 53 -3.80 12.02 1.72
C HIS A 53 -4.89 11.88 0.62
N PRO A 54 -4.80 12.56 -0.54
CA PRO A 54 -5.81 12.41 -1.58
C PRO A 54 -5.86 10.98 -2.14
N LEU A 55 -4.73 10.29 -2.24
CA LEU A 55 -4.66 8.90 -2.67
C LEU A 55 -5.43 7.99 -1.68
N PHE A 56 -5.17 8.14 -0.39
CA PHE A 56 -5.85 7.33 0.63
C PHE A 56 -7.32 7.65 0.75
N LEU A 57 -7.70 8.92 0.57
CA LEU A 57 -9.08 9.33 0.52
C LEU A 57 -9.83 8.71 -0.67
N HIS A 58 -9.20 8.67 -1.84
CA HIS A 58 -9.74 7.98 -3.01
C HIS A 58 -9.91 6.48 -2.77
N LEU A 59 -8.89 5.82 -2.23
CA LEU A 59 -8.92 4.39 -1.89
C LEU A 59 -10.01 4.08 -0.85
N ALA A 60 -10.20 4.94 0.14
CA ALA A 60 -11.25 4.79 1.15
C ALA A 60 -12.65 4.95 0.54
N ARG A 61 -12.85 5.94 -0.34
CA ARG A 61 -14.13 6.16 -1.03
C ARG A 61 -14.50 5.03 -1.99
N THR A 62 -13.51 4.37 -2.58
CA THR A 62 -13.69 3.23 -3.48
C THR A 62 -13.71 1.88 -2.74
N GLU A 63 -13.83 1.90 -1.42
CA GLU A 63 -13.85 0.70 -0.55
C GLU A 63 -12.59 -0.18 -0.61
N HIS A 64 -11.47 0.36 -1.10
CA HIS A 64 -10.18 -0.32 -1.17
C HIS A 64 -9.39 -0.24 0.15
N VAL A 65 -10.08 -0.38 1.28
CA VAL A 65 -9.49 -0.29 2.63
C VAL A 65 -8.35 -1.29 2.83
N MET A 66 -8.42 -2.46 2.17
CA MET A 66 -7.36 -3.47 2.26
C MET A 66 -6.02 -2.99 1.69
N VAL A 67 -6.07 -2.16 0.64
CA VAL A 67 -4.86 -1.55 0.05
C VAL A 67 -4.23 -0.55 1.03
N ILE A 68 -5.05 0.26 1.69
CA ILE A 68 -4.58 1.18 2.74
C ILE A 68 -3.92 0.40 3.88
N THR A 69 -4.57 -0.67 4.35
CA THR A 69 -4.03 -1.54 5.40
C THR A 69 -2.69 -2.16 4.99
N TRP A 70 -2.60 -2.59 3.73
CA TRP A 70 -1.35 -3.15 3.20
C TRP A 70 -0.21 -2.14 3.23
N PHE A 71 -0.43 -0.91 2.74
CA PHE A 71 0.59 0.14 2.77
C PHE A 71 1.04 0.45 4.19
N TYR A 72 0.10 0.56 5.13
CA TYR A 72 0.41 0.83 6.52
C TYR A 72 1.25 -0.28 7.16
N VAL A 73 0.81 -1.54 7.02
CA VAL A 73 1.54 -2.69 7.58
C VAL A 73 2.89 -2.88 6.89
N PHE A 74 2.97 -2.69 5.57
CA PHE A 74 4.23 -2.73 4.84
C PHE A 74 5.24 -1.72 5.38
N THR A 75 4.81 -0.48 5.62
CA THR A 75 5.67 0.56 6.21
C THR A 75 6.13 0.17 7.62
N LEU A 76 5.22 -0.39 8.45
CA LEU A 76 5.60 -0.89 9.78
C LEU A 76 6.63 -2.02 9.70
N ILE A 77 6.45 -2.97 8.79
CA ILE A 77 7.42 -4.08 8.60
C ILE A 77 8.79 -3.53 8.18
N LEU A 78 8.82 -2.55 7.27
CA LEU A 78 10.08 -1.88 6.91
C LEU A 78 10.77 -1.27 8.14
N VAL A 79 10.03 -0.49 8.93
CA VAL A 79 10.58 0.14 10.15
C VAL A 79 11.06 -0.91 11.14
N ILE A 80 10.31 -1.98 11.36
CA ILE A 80 10.65 -3.06 12.29
C ILE A 80 11.91 -3.81 11.82
N THR A 81 11.99 -4.18 10.54
CA THR A 81 13.18 -4.88 10.02
C THR A 81 14.43 -4.02 10.13
N PHE A 82 14.37 -2.73 9.78
CA PHE A 82 15.49 -1.82 9.99
C PHE A 82 15.85 -1.66 11.47
N ALA A 83 14.85 -1.57 12.37
CA ALA A 83 15.10 -1.46 13.81
C ALA A 83 15.80 -2.70 14.36
N ILE A 84 15.44 -3.90 13.89
CA ILE A 84 16.10 -5.16 14.26
C ILE A 84 17.56 -5.14 13.82
N GLU A 85 17.83 -4.83 12.54
CA GLU A 85 19.18 -4.80 11.98
C GLU A 85 20.09 -3.77 12.69
N ILE A 86 19.56 -2.55 12.92
CA ILE A 86 20.28 -1.53 13.68
C ILE A 86 20.51 -2.00 15.13
N GLY A 87 19.49 -2.62 15.74
CA GLY A 87 19.59 -3.18 17.08
C GLY A 87 20.70 -4.24 17.20
N GLN A 88 20.77 -5.18 16.28
CA GLN A 88 21.82 -6.21 16.24
C GLN A 88 23.22 -5.60 16.15
N ARG A 89 23.38 -4.60 15.30
CA ARG A 89 24.66 -3.88 15.17
C ARG A 89 25.04 -3.13 16.45
N VAL A 90 24.10 -2.46 17.10
CA VAL A 90 24.33 -1.68 18.33
C VAL A 90 24.65 -2.59 19.51
N THR A 91 23.95 -3.72 19.65
CA THR A 91 24.13 -4.70 20.73
C THR A 91 25.28 -5.67 20.47
N LYS A 92 25.87 -5.64 19.28
CA LYS A 92 26.91 -6.58 18.82
C LYS A 92 26.47 -8.05 18.88
N THR A 93 25.17 -8.29 18.69
CA THR A 93 24.59 -9.64 18.63
C THR A 93 24.58 -10.21 17.22
N GLY A 94 24.88 -9.40 16.20
CA GLY A 94 24.96 -9.77 14.79
C GLY A 94 25.52 -8.64 13.94
N ASP A 95 25.83 -8.94 12.69
CA ASP A 95 26.21 -7.95 11.70
C ASP A 95 24.96 -7.46 10.96
N MET A 96 24.87 -6.15 10.72
CA MET A 96 23.79 -5.59 9.93
C MET A 96 23.90 -6.06 8.48
N GLU A 97 22.98 -6.92 8.07
CA GLU A 97 22.92 -7.43 6.70
C GLU A 97 21.70 -6.93 5.98
N PHE A 98 21.92 -6.17 4.89
CA PHE A 98 20.81 -5.71 4.05
C PHE A 98 19.97 -6.87 3.48
N VAL A 99 20.59 -8.02 3.32
CA VAL A 99 19.94 -9.24 2.81
C VAL A 99 18.80 -9.67 3.73
N ASP A 100 18.95 -9.54 5.04
CA ASP A 100 17.94 -9.93 6.04
C ASP A 100 16.70 -9.03 5.95
N ILE A 101 16.90 -7.72 5.70
CA ILE A 101 15.80 -6.80 5.42
C ILE A 101 15.01 -7.25 4.18
N VAL A 102 15.72 -7.59 3.10
CA VAL A 102 15.09 -8.06 1.85
C VAL A 102 14.30 -9.34 2.07
N PHE A 103 14.85 -10.30 2.80
CA PHE A 103 14.17 -11.56 3.12
C PHE A 103 12.97 -11.34 4.03
N GLY A 104 13.08 -10.48 5.05
CA GLY A 104 11.96 -10.13 5.94
C GLY A 104 10.80 -9.50 5.20
N VAL A 105 11.09 -8.50 4.36
CA VAL A 105 10.08 -7.83 3.51
C VAL A 105 9.50 -8.80 2.47
N GLY A 106 10.35 -9.61 1.84
CA GLY A 106 9.93 -10.64 0.89
C GLY A 106 8.98 -11.67 1.52
N GLY A 107 9.29 -12.11 2.73
CA GLY A 107 8.43 -13.00 3.53
C GLY A 107 7.06 -12.39 3.80
N PHE A 108 7.02 -11.11 4.21
CA PHE A 108 5.74 -10.40 4.39
C PHE A 108 4.92 -10.34 3.10
N ILE A 109 5.53 -9.97 1.98
CA ILE A 109 4.84 -9.87 0.69
C ILE A 109 4.27 -11.23 0.28
N ALA A 110 5.05 -12.30 0.41
CA ALA A 110 4.62 -13.66 0.07
C ALA A 110 3.42 -14.12 0.93
N LEU A 111 3.51 -13.96 2.24
CA LEU A 111 2.42 -14.33 3.15
C LEU A 111 1.18 -13.46 2.94
N PHE A 112 1.36 -12.17 2.67
CA PHE A 112 0.24 -11.29 2.35
C PHE A 112 -0.44 -11.69 1.04
N ALA A 113 0.30 -12.10 0.01
CA ALA A 113 -0.27 -12.60 -1.24
C ALA A 113 -1.13 -13.84 -0.99
N VAL A 114 -0.65 -14.79 -0.20
CA VAL A 114 -1.43 -15.99 0.20
C VAL A 114 -2.72 -15.57 0.95
N PHE A 115 -2.61 -14.67 1.92
CA PHE A 115 -3.76 -14.14 2.65
C PHE A 115 -4.78 -13.47 1.71
N ALA A 116 -4.32 -12.65 0.77
CA ALA A 116 -5.17 -11.97 -0.19
C ALA A 116 -5.92 -12.96 -1.10
N LEU A 117 -5.24 -14.02 -1.57
CA LEU A 117 -5.84 -15.09 -2.36
C LEU A 117 -6.93 -15.85 -1.58
N ILE A 118 -6.63 -16.26 -0.35
CA ILE A 118 -7.61 -16.94 0.53
C ILE A 118 -8.84 -16.05 0.76
N ARG A 119 -8.63 -14.78 1.11
CA ARG A 119 -9.71 -13.82 1.33
C ARG A 119 -10.54 -13.59 0.06
N GLY A 120 -9.89 -13.51 -1.11
CA GLY A 120 -10.54 -13.40 -2.40
C GLY A 120 -11.42 -14.62 -2.71
N ALA A 121 -10.90 -15.82 -2.48
CA ALA A 121 -11.64 -17.07 -2.66
C ALA A 121 -12.88 -17.14 -1.75
N ILE A 122 -12.73 -16.82 -0.46
CA ILE A 122 -13.86 -16.80 0.50
C ILE A 122 -14.94 -15.81 0.06
N ARG A 123 -14.55 -14.59 -0.37
CA ARG A 123 -15.50 -13.59 -0.88
C ARG A 123 -16.22 -14.06 -2.15
N GLY A 124 -15.48 -14.66 -3.08
CA GLY A 124 -16.05 -15.23 -4.31
C GLY A 124 -17.07 -16.31 -4.02
N ILE A 125 -16.75 -17.26 -3.14
CA ILE A 125 -17.66 -18.35 -2.74
C ILE A 125 -18.89 -17.76 -2.04
N SER A 126 -18.73 -16.82 -1.11
CA SER A 126 -19.86 -16.23 -0.40
C SER A 126 -20.79 -15.45 -1.33
N HIS A 127 -20.24 -14.80 -2.35
CA HIS A 127 -21.04 -14.11 -3.37
C HIS A 127 -21.86 -15.09 -4.22
N LEU A 128 -21.25 -16.18 -4.67
CA LEU A 128 -21.92 -17.24 -5.43
C LEU A 128 -23.05 -17.91 -4.62
N VAL A 129 -22.81 -18.20 -3.33
CA VAL A 129 -23.82 -18.78 -2.44
C VAL A 129 -24.99 -17.81 -2.24
N ARG A 130 -24.73 -16.53 -2.09
CA ARG A 130 -25.76 -15.49 -1.98
C ARG A 130 -26.60 -15.36 -3.26
N GLN A 131 -25.98 -15.44 -4.44
CA GLN A 131 -26.70 -15.39 -5.71
C GLN A 131 -27.62 -16.61 -5.85
N ARG A 132 -27.14 -17.82 -5.61
CA ARG A 132 -27.94 -19.06 -5.64
C ARG A 132 -29.12 -19.03 -4.65
N ARG A 133 -28.92 -18.44 -3.46
CA ARG A 133 -30.01 -18.24 -2.48
C ARG A 133 -31.07 -17.27 -2.97
N LYS A 134 -30.66 -16.17 -3.60
CA LYS A 134 -31.59 -15.19 -4.20
C LYS A 134 -32.42 -15.81 -5.31
N GLU A 135 -31.82 -16.64 -6.19
CA GLU A 135 -32.51 -17.35 -7.26
C GLU A 135 -33.52 -18.36 -6.72
N LYS A 136 -33.20 -19.08 -5.64
CA LYS A 136 -34.12 -20.03 -5.01
C LYS A 136 -35.30 -19.35 -4.29
N ASN A 137 -35.12 -18.13 -3.78
CA ASN A 137 -36.14 -17.39 -3.02
C ASN A 137 -36.95 -16.43 -3.89
N LEU A 138 -36.70 -16.36 -5.21
CA LEU A 138 -37.58 -15.67 -6.13
C LEU A 138 -38.91 -16.42 -6.22
N PRO A 139 -40.07 -15.79 -5.91
CA PRO A 139 -41.37 -16.41 -6.08
C PRO A 139 -41.49 -16.83 -7.56
N PRO A 140 -42.19 -17.95 -7.88
CA PRO A 140 -42.34 -18.42 -9.22
C PRO A 140 -43.08 -17.33 -10.01
N GLN A 141 -42.36 -16.50 -10.72
CA GLN A 141 -42.94 -15.51 -11.62
C GLN A 141 -43.75 -16.26 -12.65
N ASN A 142 -45.05 -16.01 -12.54
CA ASN A 142 -46.15 -16.31 -13.39
C ASN A 142 -45.75 -16.59 -14.86
N ARG A 143 -45.52 -17.85 -15.20
CA ARG A 143 -45.32 -18.36 -16.58
C ARG A 143 -46.59 -18.28 -17.43
N ARG A 144 -47.59 -17.54 -16.99
CA ARG A 144 -48.88 -17.38 -17.69
C ARG A 144 -49.15 -15.93 -18.05
N ARG A 145 -48.40 -15.37 -18.98
CA ARG A 145 -48.84 -14.31 -19.87
C ARG A 145 -48.04 -14.41 -21.18
N THR A 146 -48.24 -15.47 -21.91
CA THR A 146 -48.25 -15.40 -23.39
C THR A 146 -49.58 -14.71 -23.76
N PRO A 147 -49.58 -13.52 -24.35
CA PRO A 147 -50.79 -12.96 -24.96
C PRO A 147 -51.12 -13.83 -26.15
N GLY A 148 -52.27 -14.46 -26.08
CA GLY A 148 -52.80 -15.24 -27.18
C GLY A 148 -52.81 -14.41 -28.46
N ARG A 149 -52.21 -14.98 -29.47
CA ARG A 149 -52.26 -14.57 -30.88
C ARG A 149 -53.75 -14.40 -31.22
N ARG A 150 -54.28 -13.14 -31.24
CA ARG A 150 -55.57 -12.85 -31.86
C ARG A 150 -55.42 -13.14 -33.33
N SER A 151 -56.06 -14.23 -33.77
CA SER A 151 -56.38 -14.47 -35.14
C SER A 151 -57.29 -13.34 -35.65
N VAL A 152 -56.74 -12.51 -36.52
CA VAL A 152 -57.57 -11.65 -37.37
C VAL A 152 -58.08 -12.52 -38.45
N ILE A 153 -59.33 -12.97 -38.34
CA ILE A 153 -60.12 -13.53 -39.43
C ILE A 153 -60.81 -12.32 -40.08
N ALA A 154 -60.65 -12.31 -41.38
CA ALA A 154 -61.19 -11.37 -42.33
C ALA A 154 -62.75 -11.23 -42.27
N GLU A 155 -63.20 -10.04 -42.53
CA GLU A 155 -64.24 -9.75 -43.53
C GLU A 155 -64.03 -8.37 -44.09
#